data_2769e01a9546675a82aae14a6da1b58e
#
_entry.id   2769e01a9546675a82aae14a6da1b58e
#
_cell.length_a   1.000
_cell.length_b   1.000
_cell.length_c   1.000
_cell.angle_alpha   90.00
_cell.angle_beta   90.00
_cell.angle_gamma   90.00
#
_symmetry.space_group_name_H-M   'P 1'
#
loop_
_entity.id
_entity.type
_entity.pdbx_description
1 polymer ?
#
loop_
_entity_poly.entity_id
_entity_poly.type
_entity_poly.pdbx_seq_one_letter_code
_entity_poly.pdbx_strand_id
1 'polypeptide(L)'
;MNQIEKWSEIAGYEGIYQISNHGHIRSVTRYIMNRWGTGTLLLGKTLSPKTDDGGYLVIGLTRDKKKTFFSIHRLVALTFITNDGDKRTVNHKDGDKKNNFAENLEWATHREQMSHALDSNLITPRGDYKYSPDFKKKVFEYFETEKCSVRELAAIFNISERTAGRIAAGEINRKVRKLTDSDVKEIKKLRAQGFTLSTIAKKFYCGTSQVHRLVTEKSHIVKYER
;
A
#
# COMPACT_ATOMS: atom_id res chain seq x y z
N MET A 1 -11.54 -14.75 -25.39
CA MET A 1 -11.31 -14.16 -26.73
C MET A 1 -9.83 -13.86 -26.83
N ASN A 2 -9.13 -14.45 -27.85
CA ASN A 2 -7.72 -14.11 -28.09
C ASN A 2 -7.66 -12.66 -28.60
N GLN A 3 -7.26 -11.74 -27.74
CA GLN A 3 -7.03 -10.37 -28.19
C GLN A 3 -5.80 -10.32 -29.09
N ILE A 4 -5.91 -9.51 -30.14
CA ILE A 4 -4.79 -9.25 -31.06
C ILE A 4 -3.68 -8.53 -30.27
N GLU A 5 -2.48 -9.07 -30.32
CA GLU A 5 -1.32 -8.45 -29.70
C GLU A 5 -0.96 -7.15 -30.42
N LYS A 6 -1.00 -6.03 -29.69
CA LYS A 6 -0.67 -4.69 -30.20
C LYS A 6 0.68 -4.26 -29.66
N TRP A 7 1.52 -3.71 -30.55
CA TRP A 7 2.86 -3.24 -30.22
C TRP A 7 2.94 -1.71 -30.28
N SER A 8 3.62 -1.13 -29.31
CA SER A 8 3.89 0.31 -29.25
C SER A 8 5.33 0.57 -28.85
N GLU A 9 5.87 1.71 -29.21
CA GLU A 9 7.21 2.14 -28.79
C GLU A 9 7.24 2.45 -27.30
N ILE A 10 8.38 2.15 -26.67
CA ILE A 10 8.61 2.49 -25.26
C ILE A 10 9.09 3.94 -25.19
N ALA A 11 8.39 4.77 -24.42
CA ALA A 11 8.76 6.18 -24.22
C ALA A 11 10.21 6.32 -23.73
N GLY A 12 10.97 7.17 -24.43
CA GLY A 12 12.40 7.35 -24.21
C GLY A 12 13.28 6.28 -24.85
N TYR A 13 12.71 5.33 -25.60
CA TYR A 13 13.41 4.28 -26.34
C TYR A 13 12.85 4.08 -27.75
N GLU A 14 12.28 5.14 -28.32
CA GLU A 14 11.69 5.17 -29.67
C GLU A 14 12.71 4.67 -30.72
N GLY A 15 12.25 3.84 -31.66
CA GLY A 15 13.09 3.22 -32.67
C GLY A 15 14.10 2.18 -32.16
N ILE A 16 14.12 1.90 -30.85
CA ILE A 16 15.04 0.93 -30.23
C ILE A 16 14.28 -0.28 -29.68
N TYR A 17 13.22 -0.03 -28.91
CA TYR A 17 12.42 -1.09 -28.28
C TYR A 17 10.93 -0.83 -28.39
N GLN A 18 10.17 -1.91 -28.49
CA GLN A 18 8.71 -1.91 -28.46
C GLN A 18 8.21 -2.84 -27.35
N ILE A 19 7.05 -2.51 -26.81
CA ILE A 19 6.32 -3.31 -25.84
C ILE A 19 4.93 -3.66 -26.40
N SER A 20 4.42 -4.86 -26.07
CA SER A 20 3.07 -5.25 -26.42
C SER A 20 2.09 -5.07 -25.23
N ASN A 21 0.80 -5.02 -25.56
CA ASN A 21 -0.27 -5.05 -24.56
C ASN A 21 -0.35 -6.39 -23.79
N HIS A 22 0.45 -7.38 -24.16
CA HIS A 22 0.62 -8.65 -23.43
C HIS A 22 1.86 -8.67 -22.53
N GLY A 23 2.65 -7.58 -22.52
CA GLY A 23 3.88 -7.47 -21.73
C GLY A 23 5.12 -8.07 -22.38
N HIS A 24 5.06 -8.41 -23.68
CA HIS A 24 6.24 -8.81 -24.44
C HIS A 24 7.05 -7.59 -24.86
N ILE A 25 8.38 -7.73 -24.90
CA ILE A 25 9.29 -6.66 -25.30
C ILE A 25 10.19 -7.16 -26.40
N ARG A 26 10.38 -6.33 -27.41
CA ARG A 26 11.29 -6.61 -28.53
C ARG A 26 12.17 -5.41 -28.87
N SER A 27 13.38 -5.67 -29.35
CA SER A 27 14.18 -4.65 -30.01
C SER A 27 13.74 -4.50 -31.46
N VAL A 28 13.86 -3.28 -31.99
CA VAL A 28 13.52 -2.96 -33.38
C VAL A 28 14.74 -3.17 -34.26
N THR A 29 14.55 -3.69 -35.48
CA THR A 29 15.59 -3.78 -36.50
C THR A 29 16.03 -2.37 -36.87
N ARG A 30 17.32 -2.09 -36.77
CA ARG A 30 17.88 -0.75 -37.06
C ARG A 30 19.32 -0.81 -37.52
N TYR A 31 19.75 0.20 -38.24
CA TYR A 31 21.16 0.41 -38.56
C TYR A 31 21.89 1.12 -37.41
N ILE A 32 23.04 0.61 -37.05
CA ILE A 32 23.94 1.24 -36.08
C ILE A 32 25.20 1.65 -36.84
N MET A 33 25.51 2.93 -36.81
CA MET A 33 26.77 3.46 -37.37
C MET A 33 27.87 3.36 -36.32
N ASN A 34 28.99 2.77 -36.70
CA ASN A 34 30.19 2.78 -35.88
C ASN A 34 30.95 4.12 -36.05
N ARG A 35 31.99 4.32 -35.25
CA ARG A 35 32.79 5.55 -35.30
C ARG A 35 33.50 5.80 -36.63
N TRP A 36 33.62 4.80 -37.51
CA TRP A 36 34.25 4.92 -38.82
C TRP A 36 33.23 5.09 -39.97
N GLY A 37 31.95 5.32 -39.64
CA GLY A 37 30.89 5.50 -40.63
C GLY A 37 30.39 4.23 -41.29
N THR A 38 30.83 3.04 -40.83
CA THR A 38 30.33 1.78 -41.34
C THR A 38 29.05 1.41 -40.61
N GLY A 39 27.96 1.23 -41.38
CA GLY A 39 26.66 0.82 -40.83
C GLY A 39 26.58 -0.70 -40.63
N THR A 40 26.06 -1.14 -39.49
CA THR A 40 25.73 -2.55 -39.22
C THR A 40 24.24 -2.68 -38.99
N LEU A 41 23.59 -3.60 -39.70
CA LEU A 41 22.17 -3.93 -39.47
C LEU A 41 22.04 -4.77 -38.21
N LEU A 42 21.38 -4.25 -37.22
CA LEU A 42 21.03 -4.95 -36.01
C LEU A 42 19.59 -5.49 -36.15
N LEU A 43 19.43 -6.80 -36.24
CA LEU A 43 18.13 -7.43 -36.34
C LEU A 43 17.39 -7.34 -34.99
N GLY A 44 16.11 -6.99 -35.06
CA GLY A 44 15.22 -6.98 -33.89
C GLY A 44 15.02 -8.38 -33.34
N LYS A 45 14.90 -8.48 -32.03
CA LYS A 45 14.65 -9.75 -31.32
C LYS A 45 13.76 -9.55 -30.11
N THR A 46 12.98 -10.55 -29.77
CA THR A 46 12.25 -10.61 -28.49
C THR A 46 13.23 -10.73 -27.33
N LEU A 47 12.96 -9.99 -26.28
CA LEU A 47 13.78 -9.95 -25.07
C LEU A 47 13.14 -10.82 -23.98
N SER A 48 13.96 -11.58 -23.26
CA SER A 48 13.52 -12.39 -22.13
C SER A 48 13.60 -11.58 -20.83
N PRO A 49 12.49 -11.44 -20.09
CA PRO A 49 12.50 -10.78 -18.79
C PRO A 49 13.17 -11.64 -17.72
N LYS A 50 13.52 -11.01 -16.60
CA LYS A 50 13.95 -11.68 -15.37
C LYS A 50 12.91 -11.42 -14.29
N THR A 51 12.85 -12.30 -13.29
CA THR A 51 12.04 -12.07 -12.09
C THR A 51 12.91 -11.38 -11.05
N ASP A 52 12.41 -10.30 -10.44
CA ASP A 52 13.04 -9.65 -9.31
C ASP A 52 12.72 -10.36 -7.97
N ASP A 53 13.33 -9.89 -6.87
CA ASP A 53 13.13 -10.45 -5.53
C ASP A 53 11.67 -10.30 -5.04
N GLY A 54 10.93 -9.35 -5.59
CA GLY A 54 9.51 -9.13 -5.33
C GLY A 54 8.57 -10.05 -6.13
N GLY A 55 9.11 -10.86 -7.06
CA GLY A 55 8.35 -11.74 -7.96
C GLY A 55 7.82 -11.05 -9.23
N TYR A 56 8.18 -9.79 -9.49
CA TYR A 56 7.79 -9.06 -10.69
C TYR A 56 8.71 -9.33 -11.87
N LEU A 57 8.17 -9.31 -13.08
CA LEU A 57 8.97 -9.38 -14.29
C LEU A 57 9.63 -8.02 -14.59
N VAL A 58 10.95 -8.05 -14.75
CA VAL A 58 11.77 -6.86 -15.05
C VAL A 58 12.60 -7.09 -16.30
N ILE A 59 12.90 -5.99 -17.01
CA ILE A 59 13.69 -5.99 -18.23
C ILE A 59 14.76 -4.89 -18.19
N GLY A 60 15.95 -5.18 -18.67
CA GLY A 60 17.02 -4.20 -18.82
C GLY A 60 17.06 -3.67 -20.25
N LEU A 61 16.76 -2.39 -20.43
CA LEU A 61 16.84 -1.67 -21.70
C LEU A 61 18.11 -0.82 -21.74
N THR A 62 18.75 -0.78 -22.91
CA THR A 62 20.01 -0.05 -23.09
C THR A 62 19.80 1.09 -24.09
N ARG A 63 20.14 2.31 -23.68
CA ARG A 63 20.25 3.49 -24.52
C ARG A 63 21.54 4.24 -24.17
N ASP A 64 22.27 4.74 -25.17
CA ASP A 64 23.51 5.50 -24.98
C ASP A 64 24.53 4.81 -24.06
N LYS A 65 24.72 3.51 -24.26
CA LYS A 65 25.59 2.62 -23.43
C LYS A 65 25.15 2.47 -21.97
N LYS A 66 24.07 3.11 -21.54
CA LYS A 66 23.51 2.99 -20.20
C LYS A 66 22.37 1.99 -20.18
N LYS A 67 22.48 0.97 -19.32
CA LYS A 67 21.42 -0.01 -19.09
C LYS A 67 20.57 0.40 -17.89
N THR A 68 19.26 0.45 -18.09
CA THR A 68 18.27 0.77 -17.03
C THR A 68 17.26 -0.36 -16.94
N PHE A 69 16.88 -0.74 -15.71
CA PHE A 69 15.91 -1.80 -15.47
C PHE A 69 14.53 -1.21 -15.23
N PHE A 70 13.52 -1.86 -15.83
CA PHE A 70 12.13 -1.46 -15.76
C PHE A 70 11.26 -2.66 -15.40
N SER A 71 10.25 -2.45 -14.55
CA SER A 71 9.19 -3.45 -14.33
C SER A 71 8.24 -3.46 -15.53
N ILE A 72 7.96 -4.64 -16.07
CA ILE A 72 7.16 -4.80 -17.30
C ILE A 72 5.73 -4.27 -17.10
N HIS A 73 5.07 -4.60 -15.98
CA HIS A 73 3.72 -4.10 -15.68
C HIS A 73 3.64 -2.56 -15.72
N ARG A 74 4.70 -1.86 -15.27
CA ARG A 74 4.73 -0.39 -15.33
C ARG A 74 4.89 0.13 -16.75
N LEU A 75 5.73 -0.52 -17.57
CA LEU A 75 5.88 -0.15 -18.97
C LEU A 75 4.56 -0.37 -19.75
N VAL A 76 3.87 -1.49 -19.51
CA VAL A 76 2.56 -1.76 -20.12
C VAL A 76 1.55 -0.71 -19.68
N ALA A 77 1.46 -0.43 -18.38
CA ALA A 77 0.51 0.55 -17.86
C ALA A 77 0.76 1.96 -18.42
N LEU A 78 2.02 2.39 -18.48
CA LEU A 78 2.41 3.70 -19.07
C LEU A 78 2.07 3.81 -20.56
N THR A 79 2.08 2.68 -21.28
CA THR A 79 1.90 2.68 -22.73
C THR A 79 0.44 2.48 -23.15
N PHE A 80 -0.33 1.67 -22.42
CA PHE A 80 -1.65 1.19 -22.85
C PHE A 80 -2.81 1.56 -21.93
N ILE A 81 -2.55 2.09 -20.74
CA ILE A 81 -3.61 2.35 -19.74
C ILE A 81 -3.60 3.82 -19.35
N THR A 82 -4.73 4.50 -19.58
CA THR A 82 -4.90 5.89 -19.16
C THR A 82 -4.82 6.02 -17.65
N ASN A 83 -4.15 7.07 -17.16
CA ASN A 83 -4.02 7.36 -15.73
C ASN A 83 -4.75 8.66 -15.37
N ASP A 84 -6.06 8.63 -15.30
CA ASP A 84 -6.90 9.82 -15.09
C ASP A 84 -6.79 10.39 -13.65
N GLY A 85 -6.25 9.63 -12.71
CA GLY A 85 -6.14 10.02 -11.30
C GLY A 85 -4.72 10.30 -10.82
N ASP A 86 -3.75 10.45 -11.70
CA ASP A 86 -2.30 10.59 -11.36
C ASP A 86 -1.83 9.58 -10.31
N LYS A 87 -2.33 8.35 -10.42
CA LYS A 87 -2.01 7.26 -9.49
C LYS A 87 -0.59 6.77 -9.73
N ARG A 88 0.13 6.48 -8.64
CA ARG A 88 1.56 6.18 -8.71
C ARG A 88 1.93 4.71 -8.84
N THR A 89 0.99 3.82 -8.56
CA THR A 89 1.23 2.38 -8.56
C THR A 89 0.32 1.65 -9.53
N VAL A 90 0.76 0.47 -9.97
CA VAL A 90 0.01 -0.41 -10.86
C VAL A 90 -0.34 -1.68 -10.10
N ASN A 91 -1.60 -2.09 -10.14
CA ASN A 91 -2.13 -3.29 -9.52
C ASN A 91 -2.36 -4.38 -10.58
N HIS A 92 -2.16 -5.65 -10.21
CA HIS A 92 -2.58 -6.82 -10.98
C HIS A 92 -3.93 -7.26 -10.44
N LYS A 93 -4.97 -7.23 -11.27
CA LYS A 93 -6.36 -7.54 -10.86
C LYS A 93 -6.52 -8.97 -10.37
N ASP A 94 -5.79 -9.91 -10.97
CA ASP A 94 -5.78 -11.33 -10.58
C ASP A 94 -4.78 -11.66 -9.45
N GLY A 95 -3.95 -10.69 -9.04
CA GLY A 95 -2.88 -10.87 -8.05
C GLY A 95 -1.62 -11.58 -8.58
N ASP A 96 -1.60 -12.06 -9.83
CA ASP A 96 -0.41 -12.68 -10.42
C ASP A 96 0.54 -11.61 -10.98
N LYS A 97 1.66 -11.42 -10.30
CA LYS A 97 2.72 -10.46 -10.67
C LYS A 97 3.39 -10.73 -12.02
N LYS A 98 3.16 -11.90 -12.61
CA LYS A 98 3.71 -12.29 -13.91
C LYS A 98 2.72 -12.06 -15.05
N ASN A 99 1.44 -11.91 -14.76
CA ASN A 99 0.40 -11.64 -15.75
C ASN A 99 0.35 -10.13 -16.09
N ASN A 100 1.17 -9.72 -17.04
CA ASN A 100 1.32 -8.31 -17.45
C ASN A 100 0.45 -7.91 -18.64
N PHE A 101 -0.64 -8.62 -18.93
CA PHE A 101 -1.62 -8.19 -19.90
C PHE A 101 -2.24 -6.85 -19.49
N ALA A 102 -2.38 -5.91 -20.43
CA ALA A 102 -2.94 -4.58 -20.15
C ALA A 102 -4.32 -4.63 -19.49
N GLU A 103 -5.17 -5.61 -19.86
CA GLU A 103 -6.50 -5.82 -19.27
C GLU A 103 -6.47 -6.25 -17.81
N ASN A 104 -5.40 -6.95 -17.41
CA ASN A 104 -5.17 -7.39 -16.03
C ASN A 104 -4.57 -6.31 -15.15
N LEU A 105 -4.09 -5.21 -15.74
CA LEU A 105 -3.44 -4.14 -15.01
C LEU A 105 -4.38 -2.94 -14.83
N GLU A 106 -4.18 -2.21 -13.75
CA GLU A 106 -4.87 -0.96 -13.47
C GLU A 106 -3.98 0.00 -12.67
N TRP A 107 -4.14 1.30 -12.90
CA TRP A 107 -3.53 2.28 -12.02
C TRP A 107 -4.25 2.30 -10.67
N ALA A 108 -3.50 2.25 -9.59
CA ALA A 108 -4.04 2.20 -8.24
C ALA A 108 -3.24 3.05 -7.28
N THR A 109 -3.88 3.52 -6.23
CA THR A 109 -3.21 4.08 -5.05
C THR A 109 -2.78 2.93 -4.13
N HIS A 110 -1.85 3.20 -3.23
CA HIS A 110 -1.46 2.23 -2.19
C HIS A 110 -2.65 1.72 -1.35
N ARG A 111 -3.63 2.60 -1.11
CA ARG A 111 -4.83 2.25 -0.35
C ARG A 111 -5.71 1.27 -1.11
N GLU A 112 -5.93 1.52 -2.41
CA GLU A 112 -6.70 0.64 -3.28
C GLU A 112 -6.03 -0.73 -3.42
N GLN A 113 -4.70 -0.78 -3.60
CA GLN A 113 -3.95 -2.04 -3.63
C GLN A 113 -4.09 -2.83 -2.33
N MET A 114 -4.02 -2.16 -1.17
CA MET A 114 -4.19 -2.82 0.12
C MET A 114 -5.61 -3.38 0.28
N SER A 115 -6.64 -2.62 -0.12
CA SER A 115 -8.03 -3.09 -0.12
C SER A 115 -8.19 -4.32 -1.01
N HIS A 116 -7.74 -4.23 -2.26
CA HIS A 116 -7.77 -5.34 -3.22
C HIS A 116 -7.07 -6.60 -2.69
N ALA A 117 -5.88 -6.44 -2.08
CA ALA A 117 -5.13 -7.56 -1.53
C ALA A 117 -5.84 -8.24 -0.35
N LEU A 118 -6.59 -7.49 0.46
CA LEU A 118 -7.43 -8.01 1.53
C LEU A 118 -8.68 -8.72 0.99
N ASP A 119 -9.39 -8.09 0.06
CA ASP A 119 -10.62 -8.59 -0.54
C ASP A 119 -10.38 -9.87 -1.34
N SER A 120 -9.23 -9.96 -2.00
CA SER A 120 -8.77 -11.12 -2.78
C SER A 120 -8.02 -12.17 -1.93
N ASN A 121 -7.96 -12.04 -0.61
CA ASN A 121 -7.23 -12.93 0.30
C ASN A 121 -5.73 -13.14 -0.06
N LEU A 122 -5.13 -12.21 -0.80
CA LEU A 122 -3.71 -12.26 -1.17
C LEU A 122 -2.79 -11.97 0.03
N ILE A 123 -3.32 -11.27 1.02
CA ILE A 123 -2.64 -11.01 2.29
C ILE A 123 -3.60 -11.29 3.45
N THR A 124 -3.05 -11.80 4.54
CA THR A 124 -3.77 -11.87 5.82
C THR A 124 -3.59 -10.56 6.57
N PRO A 125 -4.67 -9.96 7.09
CA PRO A 125 -4.55 -8.76 7.92
C PRO A 125 -3.59 -9.00 9.08
N ARG A 126 -2.59 -8.13 9.24
CA ARG A 126 -1.66 -8.18 10.38
C ARG A 126 -2.15 -7.24 11.49
N GLY A 127 -2.06 -7.68 12.73
CA GLY A 127 -2.35 -6.85 13.90
C GLY A 127 -3.80 -6.39 13.98
N ASP A 128 -4.02 -5.08 14.11
CA ASP A 128 -5.34 -4.50 14.36
C ASP A 128 -6.34 -4.64 13.20
N TYR A 129 -5.86 -4.95 11.98
CA TYR A 129 -6.71 -5.17 10.81
C TYR A 129 -7.27 -6.60 10.71
N LYS A 130 -6.74 -7.54 11.50
CA LYS A 130 -7.19 -8.95 11.47
C LYS A 130 -8.66 -9.11 11.87
N TYR A 131 -9.17 -8.20 12.67
CA TYR A 131 -10.54 -8.28 13.20
C TYR A 131 -11.27 -6.97 12.94
N SER A 132 -12.50 -7.05 12.43
CA SER A 132 -13.33 -5.88 12.15
C SER A 132 -13.64 -5.10 13.44
N PRO A 133 -13.98 -3.81 13.36
CA PRO A 133 -14.43 -3.03 14.51
C PRO A 133 -15.66 -3.66 15.22
N ASP A 134 -16.60 -4.20 14.43
CA ASP A 134 -17.80 -4.83 14.94
C ASP A 134 -17.49 -6.14 15.70
N PHE A 135 -16.55 -6.93 15.16
CA PHE A 135 -16.07 -8.13 15.87
C PHE A 135 -15.43 -7.74 17.21
N LYS A 136 -14.53 -6.76 17.21
CA LYS A 136 -13.88 -6.28 18.44
C LYS A 136 -14.91 -5.75 19.45
N LYS A 137 -15.94 -5.06 18.98
CA LYS A 137 -17.03 -4.56 19.82
C LYS A 137 -17.79 -5.72 20.47
N LYS A 138 -18.17 -6.75 19.72
CA LYS A 138 -18.81 -7.97 20.23
C LYS A 138 -17.97 -8.68 21.30
N VAL A 139 -16.66 -8.83 21.05
CA VAL A 139 -15.71 -9.44 22.00
C VAL A 139 -15.64 -8.63 23.28
N PHE A 140 -15.61 -7.31 23.19
CA PHE A 140 -15.57 -6.41 24.34
C PHE A 140 -16.88 -6.44 25.15
N GLU A 141 -18.02 -6.34 24.49
CA GLU A 141 -19.35 -6.43 25.11
C GLU A 141 -19.52 -7.76 25.87
N TYR A 142 -19.08 -8.86 25.23
CA TYR A 142 -19.09 -10.18 25.88
C TYR A 142 -18.23 -10.20 27.15
N PHE A 143 -17.01 -9.63 27.09
CA PHE A 143 -16.13 -9.56 28.25
C PHE A 143 -16.71 -8.74 29.39
N GLU A 144 -17.34 -7.61 29.11
CA GLU A 144 -18.02 -6.77 30.13
C GLU A 144 -19.24 -7.45 30.76
N THR A 145 -19.99 -8.22 29.95
CA THR A 145 -21.21 -8.89 30.39
C THR A 145 -20.91 -10.15 31.21
N GLU A 146 -20.08 -11.03 30.67
CA GLU A 146 -19.85 -12.38 31.24
C GLU A 146 -18.71 -12.40 32.27
N LYS A 147 -17.97 -11.30 32.44
CA LYS A 147 -16.83 -11.16 33.40
C LYS A 147 -15.84 -12.34 33.35
N CYS A 148 -15.66 -12.91 32.16
CA CYS A 148 -14.76 -14.05 31.95
C CYS A 148 -13.29 -13.62 31.98
N SER A 149 -12.38 -14.57 32.19
CA SER A 149 -10.95 -14.32 32.09
C SER A 149 -10.51 -14.05 30.63
N VAL A 150 -9.39 -13.34 30.44
CA VAL A 150 -8.82 -13.09 29.10
C VAL A 150 -8.52 -14.40 28.35
N ARG A 151 -8.18 -15.46 29.07
CA ARG A 151 -7.92 -16.78 28.51
C ARG A 151 -9.19 -17.45 27.97
N GLU A 152 -10.26 -17.40 28.75
CA GLU A 152 -11.57 -17.89 28.31
C GLU A 152 -12.10 -17.09 27.14
N LEU A 153 -12.01 -15.77 27.19
CA LEU A 153 -12.37 -14.89 26.08
C LEU A 153 -11.61 -15.25 24.79
N ALA A 154 -10.31 -15.52 24.89
CA ALA A 154 -9.49 -15.93 23.77
C ALA A 154 -9.95 -17.28 23.18
N ALA A 155 -10.31 -18.25 24.02
CA ALA A 155 -10.81 -19.54 23.59
C ALA A 155 -12.20 -19.46 22.93
N ILE A 156 -13.12 -18.69 23.52
CA ILE A 156 -14.51 -18.53 23.01
C ILE A 156 -14.52 -17.90 21.62
N PHE A 157 -13.72 -16.85 21.42
CA PHE A 157 -13.68 -16.12 20.15
C PHE A 157 -12.58 -16.60 19.19
N ASN A 158 -11.88 -17.68 19.53
CA ASN A 158 -10.76 -18.22 18.74
C ASN A 158 -9.73 -17.17 18.33
N ILE A 159 -9.29 -16.36 19.30
CA ILE A 159 -8.30 -15.30 19.13
C ILE A 159 -7.12 -15.54 20.08
N SER A 160 -5.96 -14.92 19.83
CA SER A 160 -4.84 -15.02 20.76
C SER A 160 -5.15 -14.31 22.09
N GLU A 161 -4.61 -14.80 23.22
CA GLU A 161 -4.74 -14.15 24.54
C GLU A 161 -4.27 -12.70 24.52
N ARG A 162 -3.21 -12.41 23.76
CA ARG A 162 -2.73 -11.03 23.55
C ARG A 162 -3.80 -10.15 22.90
N THR A 163 -4.52 -10.67 21.91
CA THR A 163 -5.59 -9.94 21.21
C THR A 163 -6.78 -9.75 22.15
N ALA A 164 -7.19 -10.82 22.84
CA ALA A 164 -8.26 -10.78 23.82
C ALA A 164 -7.98 -9.74 24.93
N GLY A 165 -6.77 -9.74 25.49
CA GLY A 165 -6.35 -8.78 26.50
C GLY A 165 -6.36 -7.32 26.02
N ARG A 166 -5.96 -7.07 24.75
CA ARG A 166 -6.04 -5.73 24.16
C ARG A 166 -7.48 -5.26 23.99
N ILE A 167 -8.36 -6.14 23.54
CA ILE A 167 -9.78 -5.81 23.36
C ILE A 167 -10.42 -5.58 24.73
N ALA A 168 -10.19 -6.46 25.71
CA ALA A 168 -10.66 -6.32 27.08
C ALA A 168 -10.16 -5.04 27.77
N ALA A 169 -8.96 -4.57 27.42
CA ALA A 169 -8.42 -3.28 27.89
C ALA A 169 -9.04 -2.05 27.16
N GLY A 170 -10.05 -2.25 26.31
CA GLY A 170 -10.72 -1.16 25.57
C GLY A 170 -9.95 -0.66 24.33
N GLU A 171 -8.93 -1.40 23.86
CA GLU A 171 -8.22 -1.07 22.62
C GLU A 171 -9.04 -1.43 21.36
N ILE A 172 -10.34 -1.07 21.36
CA ILE A 172 -11.27 -1.45 20.28
C ILE A 172 -11.00 -0.69 19.00
N ASN A 173 -10.49 0.52 19.08
CA ASN A 173 -10.14 1.34 17.93
C ASN A 173 -8.99 2.30 18.28
N ARG A 174 -7.76 1.97 17.86
CA ARG A 174 -6.70 2.99 17.71
C ARG A 174 -6.82 3.74 16.37
N LYS A 175 -8.01 4.11 15.93
CA LYS A 175 -8.12 5.35 15.18
C LYS A 175 -7.89 6.43 16.23
N VAL A 176 -6.74 7.09 16.12
CA VAL A 176 -6.46 8.32 16.89
C VAL A 176 -7.70 9.20 16.72
N ARG A 177 -8.58 9.21 17.75
CA ARG A 177 -9.70 10.14 17.77
C ARG A 177 -9.08 11.52 17.67
N LYS A 178 -9.43 12.27 16.63
CA LYS A 178 -9.07 13.69 16.58
C LYS A 178 -9.71 14.29 17.82
N LEU A 179 -8.87 14.67 18.78
CA LEU A 179 -9.33 15.35 19.99
C LEU A 179 -9.92 16.70 19.58
N THR A 180 -11.12 16.97 20.06
CA THR A 180 -11.76 18.27 19.87
C THR A 180 -11.15 19.31 20.82
N ASP A 181 -11.36 20.59 20.57
CA ASP A 181 -10.89 21.65 21.45
C ASP A 181 -11.47 21.52 22.88
N SER A 182 -12.71 20.99 22.98
CA SER A 182 -13.35 20.65 24.25
C SER A 182 -12.58 19.54 24.98
N ASP A 183 -12.19 18.47 24.27
CA ASP A 183 -11.39 17.39 24.85
C ASP A 183 -10.03 17.91 25.36
N VAL A 184 -9.40 18.80 24.60
CA VAL A 184 -8.10 19.41 24.98
C VAL A 184 -8.23 20.23 26.27
N LYS A 185 -9.31 21.02 26.40
CA LYS A 185 -9.58 21.81 27.62
C LYS A 185 -9.79 20.88 28.83
N GLU A 186 -10.56 19.81 28.67
CA GLU A 186 -10.81 18.85 29.73
C GLU A 186 -9.55 18.06 30.12
N ILE A 187 -8.72 17.65 29.15
CA ILE A 187 -7.41 17.02 29.39
C ILE A 187 -6.53 17.93 30.28
N LYS A 188 -6.44 19.22 29.94
CA LYS A 188 -5.65 20.20 30.75
C LYS A 188 -6.22 20.36 32.15
N LYS A 189 -7.54 20.39 32.28
CA LYS A 189 -8.23 20.47 33.59
C LYS A 189 -7.94 19.25 34.46
N LEU A 190 -8.09 18.04 33.91
CA LEU A 190 -7.79 16.80 34.63
C LEU A 190 -6.33 16.70 35.05
N ARG A 191 -5.41 17.19 34.22
CA ARG A 191 -3.99 17.21 34.56
C ARG A 191 -3.72 18.18 35.72
N ALA A 192 -4.34 19.36 35.74
CA ALA A 192 -4.28 20.32 36.83
C ALA A 192 -4.84 19.75 38.16
N GLN A 193 -5.80 18.84 38.06
CA GLN A 193 -6.37 18.12 39.21
C GLN A 193 -5.49 16.95 39.70
N GLY A 194 -4.31 16.73 39.10
CA GLY A 194 -3.35 15.71 39.53
C GLY A 194 -3.49 14.34 38.90
N PHE A 195 -4.44 14.13 37.97
CA PHE A 195 -4.59 12.83 37.29
C PHE A 195 -3.33 12.49 36.50
N THR A 196 -2.97 11.18 36.48
CA THR A 196 -1.80 10.72 35.73
C THR A 196 -2.03 10.79 34.23
N LEU A 197 -0.96 10.94 33.43
CA LEU A 197 -1.04 10.93 31.98
C LEU A 197 -1.68 9.64 31.45
N SER A 198 -1.43 8.51 32.11
CA SER A 198 -2.00 7.21 31.74
C SER A 198 -3.51 7.18 31.97
N THR A 199 -4.00 7.69 33.10
CA THR A 199 -5.43 7.76 33.40
C THR A 199 -6.17 8.67 32.41
N ILE A 200 -5.58 9.84 32.11
CA ILE A 200 -6.16 10.78 31.16
C ILE A 200 -6.16 10.15 29.73
N ALA A 201 -5.07 9.53 29.32
CA ALA A 201 -4.96 8.88 28.01
C ALA A 201 -6.02 7.77 27.82
N LYS A 202 -6.28 6.97 28.87
CA LYS A 202 -7.35 5.97 28.87
C LYS A 202 -8.74 6.61 28.72
N LYS A 203 -9.06 7.67 29.47
CA LYS A 203 -10.35 8.37 29.42
C LYS A 203 -10.65 8.93 28.02
N PHE A 204 -9.65 9.47 27.35
CA PHE A 204 -9.82 10.09 26.02
C PHE A 204 -9.45 9.18 24.85
N TYR A 205 -9.16 7.90 25.12
CA TYR A 205 -8.77 6.90 24.11
C TYR A 205 -7.62 7.37 23.20
N CYS A 206 -6.61 8.01 23.79
CA CYS A 206 -5.45 8.56 23.09
C CYS A 206 -4.14 8.07 23.71
N GLY A 207 -3.01 8.33 23.03
CA GLY A 207 -1.69 7.95 23.55
C GLY A 207 -1.21 8.86 24.69
N THR A 208 -0.49 8.31 25.67
CA THR A 208 0.12 9.09 26.77
C THR A 208 1.06 10.18 26.25
N SER A 209 1.80 9.91 25.17
CA SER A 209 2.64 10.91 24.48
C SER A 209 1.84 12.08 23.91
N GLN A 210 0.61 11.80 23.41
CA GLN A 210 -0.29 12.84 22.90
C GLN A 210 -0.81 13.70 24.04
N VAL A 211 -1.23 13.10 25.15
CA VAL A 211 -1.64 13.84 26.34
C VAL A 211 -0.49 14.70 26.88
N HIS A 212 0.71 14.14 26.98
CA HIS A 212 1.90 14.88 27.42
C HIS A 212 2.14 16.12 26.56
N ARG A 213 2.12 15.96 25.23
CA ARG A 213 2.30 17.08 24.29
C ARG A 213 1.25 18.17 24.50
N LEU A 214 -0.03 17.81 24.60
CA LEU A 214 -1.13 18.77 24.78
C LEU A 214 -1.06 19.54 26.12
N VAL A 215 -0.47 18.93 27.14
CA VAL A 215 -0.30 19.55 28.44
C VAL A 215 0.97 20.42 28.53
N THR A 216 2.04 20.06 27.79
CA THR A 216 3.33 20.76 27.80
C THR A 216 3.43 21.86 26.75
N GLU A 217 2.68 21.79 25.66
CA GLU A 217 2.64 22.84 24.65
C GLU A 217 1.94 24.09 25.21
N LYS A 218 2.71 25.09 25.56
CA LYS A 218 2.25 26.47 25.61
C LYS A 218 1.80 26.84 24.21
N SER A 219 0.46 26.90 24.02
CA SER A 219 -0.24 27.56 22.90
C SER A 219 0.55 27.77 21.60
N HIS A 220 0.51 26.77 20.69
CA HIS A 220 0.53 27.06 19.25
C HIS A 220 -0.77 26.52 18.63
N ILE A 221 -1.74 27.40 18.52
CA ILE A 221 -2.90 27.21 17.65
C ILE A 221 -2.36 27.28 16.24
N VAL A 222 -2.15 26.14 15.60
CA VAL A 222 -2.00 26.09 14.14
C VAL A 222 -3.41 26.10 13.58
N LYS A 223 -3.85 27.27 13.10
CA LYS A 223 -4.99 27.43 12.21
C LYS A 223 -4.69 26.64 10.95
N TYR A 224 -5.43 25.56 10.73
CA TYR A 224 -5.65 25.02 9.37
C TYR A 224 -7.01 25.55 8.92
N GLU A 225 -7.00 26.74 8.33
CA GLU A 225 -8.02 27.17 7.38
C GLU A 225 -7.66 26.62 6.01
N ARG A 226 -8.67 25.97 5.40
CA ARG A 226 -8.93 25.52 4.03
C ARG A 226 -8.66 24.07 3.73
#